data_c2697520e1cca8f3a937f9f32ff75eb2
#
_entry.id   c2697520e1cca8f3a937f9f32ff75eb2
#
_cell.length_a   1.000
_cell.length_b   1.000
_cell.length_c   1.000
_cell.angle_alpha   90.00
_cell.angle_beta   90.00
_cell.angle_gamma   90.00
#
_symmetry.space_group_name_H-M   'P 1'
#
loop_
_entity.id
_entity.type
_entity.pdbx_description
1 polymer ?
#
loop_
_entity_poly.entity_id
_entity_poly.type
_entity_poly.pdbx_seq_one_letter_code
_entity_poly.pdbx_strand_id
1 'polypeptide(L)'
;IFNNKYYKIIKKQFNLTNISHNFLTIFNTNKSIIRSLFFVIKTKNYNKEELKQIISIENEKDLNKLLETDNFIFTTAHYSNWELLFTYLTTITKVNAVGKLQKNENFYNFILENRIKFGGEVFKKEGALRKSLKSLNNGINIFMLLDQNTNMNDGVLCNFFNINTPFLKTQGILSQKTKKKTIFIWIEWDNETEKYIIKWNKPYISSIEDKEIFIN
;
A
#
# COMPACT_ATOMS: atom_id res chain seq x y z
N ILE A 1 -13.65 18.12 15.67
CA ILE A 1 -14.88 17.45 16.05
C ILE A 1 -14.63 15.95 15.99
N PHE A 2 -13.98 15.39 17.03
CA PHE A 2 -13.70 13.96 17.10
C PHE A 2 -14.97 13.23 17.56
N ASN A 3 -15.49 12.34 16.71
CA ASN A 3 -16.55 11.43 17.12
C ASN A 3 -16.04 10.59 18.31
N ASN A 4 -16.70 10.70 19.44
CA ASN A 4 -16.34 10.04 20.71
C ASN A 4 -16.14 8.52 20.57
N LYS A 5 -16.82 7.89 19.59
CA LYS A 5 -16.68 6.46 19.25
C LYS A 5 -15.28 6.15 18.70
N TYR A 6 -14.77 6.95 17.75
CA TYR A 6 -13.43 6.72 17.16
C TYR A 6 -12.32 6.96 18.17
N TYR A 7 -12.45 7.99 19.01
CA TYR A 7 -11.48 8.23 20.08
C TYR A 7 -11.38 7.06 21.07
N LYS A 8 -12.52 6.48 21.47
CA LYS A 8 -12.53 5.28 22.33
C LYS A 8 -11.87 4.07 21.69
N ILE A 9 -12.08 3.85 20.39
CA ILE A 9 -11.44 2.77 19.63
C ILE A 9 -9.93 2.97 19.58
N ILE A 10 -9.48 4.16 19.21
CA ILE A 10 -8.05 4.52 19.13
C ILE A 10 -7.39 4.31 20.51
N LYS A 11 -7.98 4.84 21.58
CA LYS A 11 -7.47 4.69 22.95
C LYS A 11 -7.35 3.21 23.35
N LYS A 12 -8.36 2.39 23.03
CA LYS A 12 -8.33 0.94 23.29
C LYS A 12 -7.19 0.27 22.54
N GLN A 13 -6.96 0.60 21.27
CA GLN A 13 -5.86 0.03 20.47
C GLN A 13 -4.49 0.42 21.01
N PHE A 14 -4.27 1.66 21.39
CA PHE A 14 -3.03 2.10 22.02
C PHE A 14 -2.74 1.34 23.33
N ASN A 15 -3.76 1.14 24.17
CA ASN A 15 -3.62 0.37 25.40
C ASN A 15 -3.26 -1.11 25.12
N LEU A 16 -3.83 -1.72 24.08
CA LEU A 16 -3.55 -3.11 23.70
C LEU A 16 -2.13 -3.28 23.12
N THR A 17 -1.60 -2.27 22.47
CA THR A 17 -0.29 -2.33 21.82
C THR A 17 0.85 -1.78 22.68
N ASN A 18 0.57 -1.33 23.92
CA ASN A 18 1.53 -0.65 24.81
C ASN A 18 2.24 0.56 24.17
N ILE A 19 1.64 1.15 23.12
CA ILE A 19 2.15 2.34 22.49
C ILE A 19 1.69 3.57 23.27
N SER A 20 2.63 4.46 23.59
CA SER A 20 2.33 5.74 24.23
C SER A 20 1.38 6.56 23.35
N HIS A 21 0.20 6.82 23.88
CA HIS A 21 -0.81 7.66 23.25
C HIS A 21 -0.70 9.06 23.84
N ASN A 22 -0.16 9.99 23.08
CA ASN A 22 -0.09 11.39 23.46
C ASN A 22 -0.75 12.29 22.40
N PHE A 23 -1.01 13.52 22.77
CA PHE A 23 -1.60 14.52 21.88
C PHE A 23 -0.79 14.71 20.58
N LEU A 24 0.53 14.68 20.69
CA LEU A 24 1.42 14.88 19.55
C LEU A 24 1.30 13.77 18.50
N THR A 25 1.17 12.50 18.94
CA THR A 25 0.94 11.36 18.03
C THR A 25 -0.37 11.52 17.26
N ILE A 26 -1.46 11.86 17.95
CA ILE A 26 -2.76 12.09 17.32
C ILE A 26 -2.71 13.27 16.35
N PHE A 27 -2.09 14.37 16.77
CA PHE A 27 -1.93 15.57 15.95
C PHE A 27 -1.15 15.28 14.66
N ASN A 28 0.01 14.59 14.77
CA ASN A 28 0.85 14.24 13.62
C ASN A 28 0.14 13.26 12.67
N THR A 29 -0.62 12.31 13.19
CA THR A 29 -1.43 11.40 12.37
C THR A 29 -2.47 12.17 11.58
N ASN A 30 -3.22 13.07 12.19
CA ASN A 30 -4.22 13.90 11.51
C ASN A 30 -3.58 14.83 10.47
N LYS A 31 -2.44 15.44 10.81
CA LYS A 31 -1.65 16.26 9.86
C LYS A 31 -1.24 15.45 8.64
N SER A 32 -0.79 14.20 8.82
CA SER A 32 -0.43 13.30 7.73
C SER A 32 -1.63 12.95 6.84
N ILE A 33 -2.78 12.63 7.43
CA ILE A 33 -4.01 12.32 6.68
C ILE A 33 -4.47 13.53 5.85
N ILE A 34 -4.51 14.73 6.45
CA ILE A 34 -4.91 15.96 5.75
C ILE A 34 -3.94 16.26 4.61
N ARG A 35 -2.62 16.15 4.84
CA ARG A 35 -1.60 16.32 3.81
C ARG A 35 -1.80 15.32 2.67
N SER A 36 -2.02 14.04 2.98
CA SER A 36 -2.23 13.01 1.96
C SER A 36 -3.44 13.33 1.09
N LEU A 37 -4.56 13.72 1.70
CA LEU A 37 -5.77 14.10 0.97
C LEU A 37 -5.55 15.34 0.10
N PHE A 38 -4.88 16.36 0.63
CA PHE A 38 -4.51 17.58 -0.12
C PHE A 38 -3.69 17.22 -1.36
N PHE A 39 -2.66 16.39 -1.23
CA PHE A 39 -1.82 16.02 -2.37
C PHE A 39 -2.53 15.15 -3.38
N VAL A 40 -3.44 14.26 -2.98
CA VAL A 40 -4.27 13.49 -3.92
C VAL A 40 -5.14 14.43 -4.77
N ILE A 41 -5.72 15.47 -4.16
CA ILE A 41 -6.51 16.47 -4.88
C ILE A 41 -5.61 17.33 -5.78
N LYS A 42 -4.51 17.86 -5.24
CA LYS A 42 -3.57 18.73 -5.95
C LYS A 42 -2.99 18.05 -7.19
N THR A 43 -2.64 16.77 -7.07
CA THR A 43 -1.94 16.04 -8.14
C THR A 43 -2.87 15.42 -9.17
N LYS A 44 -4.19 15.61 -9.07
CA LYS A 44 -5.15 15.03 -10.02
C LYS A 44 -4.79 15.34 -11.48
N ASN A 45 -4.43 16.58 -11.75
CA ASN A 45 -4.11 17.05 -13.11
C ASN A 45 -2.60 17.02 -13.43
N TYR A 46 -1.76 16.58 -12.51
CA TYR A 46 -0.32 16.53 -12.73
C TYR A 46 0.04 15.48 -13.78
N ASN A 47 0.94 15.85 -14.69
CA ASN A 47 1.61 14.91 -15.58
C ASN A 47 2.77 14.17 -14.85
N LYS A 48 3.48 13.31 -15.56
CA LYS A 48 4.58 12.51 -14.98
C LYS A 48 5.73 13.39 -14.47
N GLU A 49 6.07 14.44 -15.19
CA GLU A 49 7.19 15.31 -14.86
C GLU A 49 6.87 16.17 -13.63
N GLU A 50 5.64 16.66 -13.50
CA GLU A 50 5.18 17.37 -12.32
C GLU A 50 5.17 16.48 -11.07
N LEU A 51 4.81 15.21 -11.20
CA LEU A 51 4.90 14.26 -10.09
C LEU A 51 6.34 14.04 -9.64
N LYS A 52 7.31 13.96 -10.54
CA LYS A 52 8.74 13.85 -10.22
C LYS A 52 9.30 15.06 -9.47
N GLN A 53 8.67 16.22 -9.58
CA GLN A 53 9.10 17.41 -8.82
C GLN A 53 8.78 17.29 -7.32
N ILE A 54 7.75 16.53 -6.97
CA ILE A 54 7.26 16.40 -5.61
C ILE A 54 7.48 14.99 -5.00
N ILE A 55 7.96 14.04 -5.79
CA ILE A 55 8.23 12.66 -5.36
C ILE A 55 9.63 12.27 -5.83
N SER A 56 10.40 11.68 -4.94
CA SER A 56 11.67 11.02 -5.24
C SER A 56 11.62 9.56 -4.82
N ILE A 57 12.54 8.75 -5.34
CA ILE A 57 12.69 7.34 -4.96
C ILE A 57 14.08 7.15 -4.37
N GLU A 58 14.16 6.55 -3.19
CA GLU A 58 15.42 6.13 -2.61
C GLU A 58 16.01 4.98 -3.43
N ASN A 59 17.29 5.11 -3.81
CA ASN A 59 17.97 4.13 -4.71
C ASN A 59 17.19 3.86 -6.01
N GLU A 60 16.70 4.93 -6.65
CA GLU A 60 15.86 4.87 -7.86
C GLU A 60 16.49 4.03 -8.99
N LYS A 61 17.81 4.17 -9.20
CA LYS A 61 18.52 3.41 -10.23
C LYS A 61 18.42 1.90 -10.04
N ASP A 62 18.51 1.45 -8.77
CA ASP A 62 18.43 0.03 -8.46
C ASP A 62 17.00 -0.50 -8.63
N LEU A 63 15.99 0.27 -8.22
CA LEU A 63 14.59 -0.08 -8.45
C LEU A 63 14.29 -0.19 -9.95
N ASN A 64 14.68 0.80 -10.74
CA ASN A 64 14.47 0.80 -12.20
C ASN A 64 15.12 -0.41 -12.85
N LYS A 65 16.38 -0.75 -12.48
CA LYS A 65 17.07 -1.94 -12.98
C LYS A 65 16.32 -3.24 -12.63
N LEU A 66 15.74 -3.34 -11.44
CA LEU A 66 14.90 -4.49 -11.08
C LEU A 66 13.65 -4.57 -11.95
N LEU A 67 12.96 -3.45 -12.17
CA LEU A 67 11.74 -3.37 -12.97
C LEU A 67 11.94 -3.66 -14.46
N GLU A 68 13.16 -3.50 -14.97
CA GLU A 68 13.54 -3.89 -16.33
C GLU A 68 13.69 -5.40 -16.48
N THR A 69 14.03 -6.12 -15.40
CA THR A 69 14.36 -7.56 -15.46
C THR A 69 13.19 -8.47 -15.12
N ASP A 70 12.25 -8.02 -14.30
CA ASP A 70 11.13 -8.85 -13.85
C ASP A 70 9.94 -7.98 -13.41
N ASN A 71 8.82 -8.64 -13.12
CA ASN A 71 7.65 -8.02 -12.50
C ASN A 71 7.44 -8.57 -11.08
N PHE A 72 6.85 -7.75 -10.22
CA PHE A 72 6.83 -7.93 -8.77
C PHE A 72 5.43 -7.83 -8.18
N ILE A 73 5.30 -8.33 -6.97
CA ILE A 73 4.17 -8.08 -6.08
C ILE A 73 4.60 -6.95 -5.14
N PHE A 74 4.11 -5.74 -5.39
CA PHE A 74 4.29 -4.62 -4.47
C PHE A 74 3.31 -4.72 -3.32
N THR A 75 3.82 -4.69 -2.10
CA THR A 75 3.02 -4.67 -0.88
C THR A 75 3.28 -3.38 -0.10
N THR A 76 2.25 -2.85 0.52
CA THR A 76 2.33 -1.65 1.34
C THR A 76 1.28 -1.67 2.45
N ALA A 77 1.22 -0.62 3.24
CA ALA A 77 0.22 -0.37 4.28
C ALA A 77 -0.57 0.91 3.98
N HIS A 78 -1.70 1.12 4.70
CA HIS A 78 -2.43 2.39 4.71
C HIS A 78 -1.63 3.47 5.49
N TYR A 79 -0.38 3.62 5.10
CA TYR A 79 0.59 4.51 5.72
C TYR A 79 0.90 5.69 4.81
N SER A 80 0.97 6.91 5.39
CA SER A 80 1.26 8.13 4.65
C SER A 80 0.35 8.30 3.41
N ASN A 81 0.90 8.60 2.25
CA ASN A 81 0.14 8.83 1.01
C ASN A 81 0.25 7.65 0.03
N TRP A 82 -0.23 6.47 0.42
CA TRP A 82 -0.21 5.28 -0.43
C TRP A 82 -1.01 5.43 -1.75
N GLU A 83 -1.99 6.33 -1.81
CA GLU A 83 -2.70 6.67 -3.06
C GLU A 83 -1.74 7.31 -4.07
N LEU A 84 -0.94 8.27 -3.60
CA LEU A 84 0.06 8.92 -4.43
C LEU A 84 1.19 7.97 -4.81
N LEU A 85 1.58 7.06 -3.91
CA LEU A 85 2.53 5.97 -4.20
C LEU A 85 2.05 5.13 -5.38
N PHE A 86 0.81 4.64 -5.34
CA PHE A 86 0.27 3.84 -6.44
C PHE A 86 0.22 4.63 -7.74
N THR A 87 -0.31 5.86 -7.71
CA THR A 87 -0.35 6.74 -8.88
C THR A 87 1.05 6.96 -9.48
N TYR A 88 2.07 7.17 -8.64
CA TYR A 88 3.44 7.35 -9.12
C TYR A 88 4.03 6.06 -9.72
N LEU A 89 3.80 4.91 -9.10
CA LEU A 89 4.24 3.62 -9.65
C LEU A 89 3.70 3.37 -11.06
N THR A 90 2.47 3.80 -11.37
CA THR A 90 1.92 3.69 -12.73
C THR A 90 2.64 4.57 -13.77
N THR A 91 3.48 5.52 -13.35
CA THR A 91 4.30 6.33 -14.26
C THR A 91 5.59 5.63 -14.69
N ILE A 92 6.11 4.72 -13.86
CA ILE A 92 7.42 4.08 -14.05
C ILE A 92 7.31 2.61 -14.46
N THR A 93 6.18 1.94 -14.19
CA THR A 93 6.00 0.54 -14.58
C THR A 93 4.52 0.21 -14.80
N LYS A 94 4.24 -0.91 -15.52
CA LYS A 94 2.88 -1.45 -15.61
C LYS A 94 2.50 -2.11 -14.29
N VAL A 95 1.46 -1.62 -13.64
CA VAL A 95 1.01 -2.12 -12.33
C VAL A 95 -0.51 -2.05 -12.21
N ASN A 96 -1.12 -3.14 -11.74
CA ASN A 96 -2.53 -3.21 -11.40
C ASN A 96 -2.68 -3.28 -9.87
N ALA A 97 -3.78 -2.79 -9.33
CA ALA A 97 -4.06 -2.81 -7.90
C ALA A 97 -5.30 -3.63 -7.56
N VAL A 98 -5.35 -4.09 -6.31
CA VAL A 98 -6.57 -4.63 -5.70
C VAL A 98 -7.15 -3.58 -4.78
N GLY A 99 -8.42 -3.20 -4.99
CA GLY A 99 -9.07 -2.17 -4.21
C GLY A 99 -10.53 -2.48 -3.92
N LYS A 100 -11.06 -1.90 -2.84
CA LYS A 100 -12.47 -1.98 -2.49
C LYS A 100 -13.22 -0.80 -3.07
N LEU A 101 -14.45 -1.04 -3.55
CA LEU A 101 -15.38 0.01 -3.92
C LEU A 101 -15.73 0.88 -2.70
N GLN A 102 -15.70 2.18 -2.86
CA GLN A 102 -16.18 3.12 -1.85
C GLN A 102 -17.70 3.30 -1.97
N LYS A 103 -18.38 3.60 -0.87
CA LYS A 103 -19.84 3.80 -0.85
C LYS A 103 -20.28 5.06 -1.60
N ASN A 104 -19.46 6.11 -1.58
CA ASN A 104 -19.73 7.34 -2.32
C ASN A 104 -19.15 7.22 -3.73
N GLU A 105 -20.01 7.11 -4.75
CA GLU A 105 -19.62 6.92 -6.15
C GLU A 105 -18.79 8.08 -6.70
N ASN A 106 -19.13 9.33 -6.39
CA ASN A 106 -18.39 10.49 -6.87
C ASN A 106 -16.96 10.51 -6.33
N PHE A 107 -16.79 10.23 -5.03
CA PHE A 107 -15.48 10.12 -4.41
C PHE A 107 -14.70 8.91 -4.94
N TYR A 108 -15.38 7.79 -5.13
CA TYR A 108 -14.78 6.60 -5.73
C TYR A 108 -14.26 6.87 -7.14
N ASN A 109 -15.06 7.49 -8.00
CA ASN A 109 -14.67 7.81 -9.38
C ASN A 109 -13.50 8.79 -9.41
N PHE A 110 -13.52 9.81 -8.55
CA PHE A 110 -12.41 10.75 -8.41
C PHE A 110 -11.08 10.04 -8.07
N ILE A 111 -11.10 9.13 -7.10
CA ILE A 111 -9.90 8.36 -6.70
C ILE A 111 -9.50 7.38 -7.81
N LEU A 112 -10.46 6.70 -8.43
CA LEU A 112 -10.21 5.74 -9.50
C LEU A 112 -9.53 6.42 -10.71
N GLU A 113 -10.07 7.55 -11.17
CA GLU A 113 -9.49 8.34 -12.26
C GLU A 113 -8.03 8.69 -11.97
N ASN A 114 -7.73 9.11 -10.73
CA ASN A 114 -6.36 9.43 -10.34
C ASN A 114 -5.45 8.21 -10.34
N ARG A 115 -5.95 7.05 -9.90
CA ARG A 115 -5.20 5.78 -9.88
C ARG A 115 -4.85 5.26 -11.27
N ILE A 116 -5.74 5.42 -12.24
CA ILE A 116 -5.58 4.82 -13.58
C ILE A 116 -5.09 5.80 -14.65
N LYS A 117 -4.86 7.06 -14.31
CA LYS A 117 -4.54 8.13 -15.29
C LYS A 117 -3.25 7.90 -16.10
N PHE A 118 -2.31 7.10 -15.60
CA PHE A 118 -1.09 6.74 -16.32
C PHE A 118 -1.08 5.28 -16.78
N GLY A 119 -2.21 4.59 -16.66
CA GLY A 119 -2.38 3.18 -16.99
C GLY A 119 -2.59 2.33 -15.74
N GLY A 120 -2.79 1.02 -15.95
CA GLY A 120 -3.13 0.08 -14.88
C GLY A 120 -4.63 -0.07 -14.67
N GLU A 121 -4.98 -1.10 -13.91
CA GLU A 121 -6.35 -1.41 -13.56
C GLU A 121 -6.49 -1.56 -12.04
N VAL A 122 -7.67 -1.25 -11.52
CA VAL A 122 -8.01 -1.52 -10.12
C VAL A 122 -9.06 -2.64 -10.07
N PHE A 123 -8.65 -3.80 -9.57
CA PHE A 123 -9.53 -4.96 -9.46
C PHE A 123 -10.41 -4.86 -8.22
N LYS A 124 -11.70 -5.17 -8.38
CA LYS A 124 -12.59 -5.39 -7.25
C LYS A 124 -12.14 -6.64 -6.47
N LYS A 125 -12.46 -6.72 -5.17
CA LYS A 125 -12.10 -7.85 -4.30
C LYS A 125 -12.54 -9.20 -4.90
N GLU A 126 -13.73 -9.22 -5.50
CA GLU A 126 -14.29 -10.39 -6.16
C GLU A 126 -13.47 -10.73 -7.42
N GLY A 127 -12.88 -11.93 -7.42
CA GLY A 127 -12.03 -12.41 -8.52
C GLY A 127 -10.64 -11.78 -8.60
N ALA A 128 -10.25 -10.94 -7.61
CA ALA A 128 -8.96 -10.26 -7.59
C ALA A 128 -7.78 -11.23 -7.68
N LEU A 129 -7.83 -12.37 -6.95
CA LEU A 129 -6.76 -13.36 -6.98
C LEU A 129 -6.50 -13.87 -8.41
N ARG A 130 -7.56 -14.26 -9.14
CA ARG A 130 -7.44 -14.75 -10.52
C ARG A 130 -6.90 -13.67 -11.48
N LYS A 131 -7.39 -12.44 -11.35
CA LYS A 131 -6.93 -11.31 -12.17
C LYS A 131 -5.47 -10.96 -11.85
N SER A 132 -5.07 -11.01 -10.59
CA SER A 132 -3.69 -10.76 -10.17
C SER A 132 -2.73 -11.83 -10.70
N LEU A 133 -3.12 -13.12 -10.64
CA LEU A 133 -2.35 -14.21 -11.25
C LEU A 133 -2.16 -13.99 -12.75
N LYS A 134 -3.24 -13.63 -13.48
CA LYS A 134 -3.17 -13.33 -14.91
C LYS A 134 -2.24 -12.14 -15.20
N SER A 135 -2.31 -11.07 -14.39
CA SER A 135 -1.45 -9.90 -14.54
C SER A 135 0.02 -10.25 -14.37
N LEU A 136 0.36 -10.97 -13.28
CA LEU A 136 1.74 -11.39 -13.00
C LEU A 136 2.31 -12.27 -14.10
N ASN A 137 1.52 -13.21 -14.63
CA ASN A 137 1.94 -14.08 -15.75
C ASN A 137 2.13 -13.30 -17.07
N ASN A 138 1.48 -12.14 -17.21
CA ASN A 138 1.61 -11.25 -18.36
C ASN A 138 2.66 -10.13 -18.16
N GLY A 139 3.54 -10.24 -17.18
CA GLY A 139 4.59 -9.24 -16.93
C GLY A 139 4.08 -7.93 -16.30
N ILE A 140 2.88 -7.93 -15.69
CA ILE A 140 2.30 -6.76 -15.05
C ILE A 140 2.43 -6.91 -13.54
N ASN A 141 2.98 -5.91 -12.87
CA ASN A 141 3.11 -5.87 -11.42
C ASN A 141 1.74 -5.83 -10.73
N ILE A 142 1.68 -6.28 -9.49
CA ILE A 142 0.48 -6.16 -8.63
C ILE A 142 0.82 -5.32 -7.41
N PHE A 143 -0.05 -4.38 -7.09
CA PHE A 143 0.04 -3.55 -5.89
C PHE A 143 -1.11 -3.87 -4.92
N MET A 144 -0.78 -4.11 -3.66
CA MET A 144 -1.76 -4.45 -2.63
C MET A 144 -1.40 -3.93 -1.24
N LEU A 145 -2.42 -3.60 -0.47
CA LEU A 145 -2.31 -3.21 0.93
C LEU A 145 -2.61 -4.42 1.81
N LEU A 146 -1.76 -4.70 2.78
CA LEU A 146 -1.83 -5.93 3.60
C LEU A 146 -2.04 -5.68 5.10
N ASP A 147 -2.11 -4.44 5.54
CA ASP A 147 -2.13 -4.03 6.95
C ASP A 147 -3.51 -4.12 7.64
N GLN A 148 -4.56 -4.50 6.91
CA GLN A 148 -5.88 -4.69 7.50
C GLN A 148 -6.10 -6.15 7.88
N ASN A 149 -6.71 -6.35 9.07
CA ASN A 149 -7.13 -7.67 9.49
C ASN A 149 -8.23 -8.24 8.59
N THR A 150 -8.30 -9.55 8.54
CA THR A 150 -9.31 -10.29 7.77
C THR A 150 -9.94 -11.39 8.64
N ASN A 151 -10.87 -12.16 8.08
CA ASN A 151 -11.39 -13.36 8.75
C ASN A 151 -10.35 -14.51 8.68
N MET A 152 -10.49 -15.51 9.55
CA MET A 152 -9.56 -16.65 9.64
C MET A 152 -9.51 -17.50 8.37
N ASN A 153 -10.61 -17.57 7.60
CA ASN A 153 -10.65 -18.37 6.38
C ASN A 153 -9.79 -17.78 5.26
N ASP A 154 -9.73 -16.43 5.19
CA ASP A 154 -8.98 -15.68 4.18
C ASP A 154 -7.58 -15.27 4.66
N GLY A 155 -7.27 -15.53 5.95
CA GLY A 155 -6.09 -15.01 6.63
C GLY A 155 -5.08 -16.08 7.04
N VAL A 156 -3.93 -15.59 7.46
CA VAL A 156 -2.91 -16.27 8.23
C VAL A 156 -2.69 -15.50 9.52
N LEU A 157 -2.58 -16.21 10.65
CA LEU A 157 -2.30 -15.58 11.93
C LEU A 157 -0.85 -15.07 11.97
N CYS A 158 -0.71 -13.81 12.31
CA CYS A 158 0.58 -13.17 12.54
C CYS A 158 0.57 -12.52 13.94
N ASN A 159 1.69 -12.55 14.62
CA ASN A 159 1.85 -11.76 15.83
C ASN A 159 2.03 -10.28 15.45
N PHE A 160 1.06 -9.46 15.81
CA PHE A 160 1.09 -8.03 15.55
C PHE A 160 0.94 -7.27 16.88
N PHE A 161 2.01 -6.66 17.36
CA PHE A 161 2.08 -6.04 18.68
C PHE A 161 1.63 -6.98 19.83
N ASN A 162 2.14 -8.22 19.84
CA ASN A 162 1.79 -9.29 20.79
C ASN A 162 0.32 -9.75 20.75
N ILE A 163 -0.39 -9.44 19.67
CA ILE A 163 -1.77 -9.88 19.43
C ILE A 163 -1.81 -10.74 18.17
N ASN A 164 -2.28 -11.99 18.29
CA ASN A 164 -2.48 -12.84 17.14
C ASN A 164 -3.60 -12.27 16.26
N THR A 165 -3.23 -11.76 15.11
CA THR A 165 -4.14 -11.06 14.18
C THR A 165 -4.10 -11.73 12.83
N PRO A 166 -5.25 -12.08 12.21
CA PRO A 166 -5.29 -12.65 10.87
C PRO A 166 -5.07 -11.58 9.81
N PHE A 167 -4.04 -11.75 8.98
CA PHE A 167 -3.76 -10.90 7.81
C PHE A 167 -4.00 -11.68 6.52
N LEU A 168 -4.27 -10.97 5.42
CA LEU A 168 -4.54 -11.57 4.11
C LEU A 168 -3.37 -12.42 3.62
N LYS A 169 -3.63 -13.70 3.31
CA LYS A 169 -2.64 -14.63 2.73
C LYS A 169 -2.44 -14.49 1.23
N THR A 170 -3.18 -13.60 0.57
CA THR A 170 -3.22 -13.46 -0.90
C THR A 170 -1.85 -13.21 -1.52
N GLN A 171 -1.01 -12.37 -0.89
CA GLN A 171 0.35 -12.10 -1.36
C GLN A 171 1.22 -13.37 -1.40
N GLY A 172 1.21 -14.16 -0.33
CA GLY A 172 1.95 -15.43 -0.26
C GLY A 172 1.48 -16.42 -1.32
N ILE A 173 0.15 -16.54 -1.53
CA ILE A 173 -0.43 -17.41 -2.58
C ILE A 173 0.05 -16.93 -3.98
N LEU A 174 0.04 -15.64 -4.26
CA LEU A 174 0.51 -15.08 -5.53
C LEU A 174 2.00 -15.38 -5.74
N SER A 175 2.85 -15.11 -4.76
CA SER A 175 4.28 -15.34 -4.81
C SER A 175 4.61 -16.82 -5.06
N GLN A 176 3.96 -17.73 -4.34
CA GLN A 176 4.17 -19.17 -4.49
C GLN A 176 3.73 -19.70 -5.87
N LYS A 177 2.56 -19.27 -6.35
CA LYS A 177 2.01 -19.74 -7.63
C LYS A 177 2.74 -19.19 -8.85
N THR A 178 3.21 -17.95 -8.79
CA THR A 178 3.86 -17.27 -9.93
C THR A 178 5.39 -17.26 -9.85
N LYS A 179 5.96 -17.65 -8.71
CA LYS A 179 7.39 -17.51 -8.39
C LYS A 179 7.89 -16.05 -8.45
N LYS A 180 6.96 -15.09 -8.44
CA LYS A 180 7.32 -13.68 -8.45
C LYS A 180 7.69 -13.20 -7.06
N LYS A 181 8.72 -12.35 -7.01
CA LYS A 181 9.22 -11.76 -5.77
C LYS A 181 8.29 -10.65 -5.29
N THR A 182 8.28 -10.46 -3.98
CA THR A 182 7.57 -9.38 -3.32
C THR A 182 8.55 -8.26 -2.98
N ILE A 183 8.11 -7.03 -3.15
CA ILE A 183 8.81 -5.82 -2.68
C ILE A 183 7.85 -5.10 -1.72
N PHE A 184 8.27 -4.92 -0.46
CA PHE A 184 7.58 -3.99 0.42
C PHE A 184 8.02 -2.58 0.06
N ILE A 185 7.05 -1.71 -0.26
CA ILE A 185 7.28 -0.35 -0.74
C ILE A 185 6.36 0.62 0.00
N TRP A 186 6.89 1.76 0.42
CA TRP A 186 6.09 2.78 1.11
C TRP A 186 6.52 4.18 0.71
N ILE A 187 5.77 5.16 1.14
CA ILE A 187 6.02 6.57 0.85
C ILE A 187 6.02 7.37 2.15
N GLU A 188 6.97 8.26 2.32
CA GLU A 188 7.10 9.13 3.47
C GLU A 188 7.14 10.59 3.05
N TRP A 189 6.67 11.46 3.93
CA TRP A 189 6.87 12.89 3.77
C TRP A 189 8.15 13.33 4.44
N ASP A 190 9.01 13.95 3.69
CA ASP A 190 10.22 14.61 4.20
C ASP A 190 9.93 16.09 4.49
N ASN A 191 10.12 16.50 5.75
CA ASN A 191 9.86 17.87 6.17
C ASN A 191 10.97 18.85 5.76
N GLU A 192 12.17 18.36 5.46
CA GLU A 192 13.31 19.20 5.07
C GLU A 192 13.21 19.61 3.61
N THR A 193 12.93 18.66 2.74
CA THR A 193 12.80 18.91 1.30
C THR A 193 11.38 19.26 0.86
N GLU A 194 10.38 19.13 1.75
CA GLU A 194 8.96 19.27 1.46
C GLU A 194 8.50 18.41 0.27
N LYS A 195 9.02 17.17 0.19
CA LYS A 195 8.69 16.18 -0.84
C LYS A 195 8.28 14.87 -0.23
N TYR A 196 7.68 14.04 -1.05
CA TYR A 196 7.49 12.64 -0.73
C TYR A 196 8.69 11.82 -1.18
N ILE A 197 9.13 10.87 -0.35
CA ILE A 197 10.20 9.91 -0.65
C ILE A 197 9.61 8.52 -0.68
N ILE A 198 9.74 7.81 -1.79
CA ILE A 198 9.39 6.40 -1.91
C ILE A 198 10.60 5.58 -1.44
N LYS A 199 10.36 4.67 -0.52
CA LYS A 199 11.31 3.72 0.02
C LYS A 199 10.86 2.30 -0.24
N TRP A 200 11.80 1.36 -0.30
CA TRP A 200 11.50 -0.03 -0.63
C TRP A 200 12.56 -0.99 -0.07
N ASN A 201 12.16 -2.24 0.19
CA ASN A 201 13.03 -3.30 0.66
C ASN A 201 13.49 -4.20 -0.49
N LYS A 202 14.61 -4.93 -0.29
CA LYS A 202 15.08 -5.92 -1.25
C LYS A 202 13.99 -6.94 -1.56
N PRO A 203 13.85 -7.35 -2.84
CA PRO A 203 12.85 -8.34 -3.24
C PRO A 203 13.07 -9.69 -2.55
N TYR A 204 11.99 -10.33 -2.11
CA TYR A 204 12.00 -11.67 -1.53
C TYR A 204 10.93 -12.57 -2.14
N ILE A 205 11.11 -13.88 -2.07
CA ILE A 205 10.11 -14.90 -2.44
C ILE A 205 9.52 -15.46 -1.15
N SER A 206 8.21 -15.53 -1.04
CA SER A 206 7.54 -16.26 0.03
C SER A 206 7.67 -17.76 -0.22
N SER A 207 8.28 -18.52 0.70
CA SER A 207 8.32 -19.98 0.65
C SER A 207 7.13 -20.61 1.39
N ILE A 208 6.83 -21.88 1.11
CA ILE A 208 5.78 -22.63 1.85
C ILE A 208 6.25 -22.92 3.29
N GLU A 209 7.56 -22.99 3.50
CA GLU A 209 8.18 -23.18 4.81
C GLU A 209 8.13 -21.92 5.67
N ASP A 210 7.99 -20.75 5.04
CA ASP A 210 7.83 -19.46 5.73
C ASP A 210 6.45 -19.25 6.38
N LYS A 211 5.68 -20.30 6.60
CA LYS A 211 4.45 -20.20 7.44
C LYS A 211 4.75 -19.63 8.82
N GLU A 212 5.98 -19.80 9.30
CA GLU A 212 6.45 -19.26 10.57
C GLU A 212 6.97 -17.81 10.47
N ILE A 213 7.44 -17.36 9.31
CA ILE A 213 7.97 -15.99 9.12
C ILE A 213 6.84 -14.94 9.18
N PHE A 214 5.61 -15.32 8.84
CA PHE A 214 4.44 -14.47 9.04
C PHE A 214 3.92 -14.47 10.48
N ILE A 215 4.56 -15.23 11.38
CA ILE A 215 4.17 -15.38 12.80
C ILE A 215 5.17 -14.68 13.74
N ASN A 216 6.36 -14.29 13.26
CA ASN A 216 7.40 -13.62 14.06
C ASN A 216 7.48 -12.13 13.79
#